data_9f84633520814f1edb267ac951c13723
#
_entry.id   9f84633520814f1edb267ac951c13723
#
_cell.length_a   1.000
_cell.length_b   1.000
_cell.length_c   1.000
_cell.angle_alpha   90.00
_cell.angle_beta   90.00
_cell.angle_gamma   90.00
#
_symmetry.space_group_name_H-M   'P 1'
#
loop_
_entity.id
_entity.type
_entity.pdbx_description
1 polymer ?
#
loop_
_entity_poly.entity_id
_entity_poly.type
_entity_poly.pdbx_seq_one_letter_code
_entity_poly.pdbx_strand_id
1 'polypeptide(L)'
;AASDVYKRQVPGINIFVVRGRLISHADKPDELNTLGDVLTHYINSDPIPAFAKGTGLVPFGGGPPTRWLDLGVKVLNIRIPLVPPEPINPIKEIVIQQFNLTYPPGCNPYSPEASSDSLTAQLGLPFGFPLNITNTQNSIGIYDPTGTQYITRIGGVVSKGATELQVVQSGQTAGTLYLTLKPSPMFIANQTDQAKKQFQLFQKEFAFVGPDPKKLRGETKALTDTPMGRVLLNGIKFDVDSGLLGLQGLTKEPTTITGVDVVGGSAEGLKLKVNTTIVNPSNVNLAVSDVKLLLVNHDVVGNVVLPNLNLVIGPNNLTADGTVDPNQTPKGMDMLNQFIGGVPTPLNISGTPDTIEIESLVPAFEALRVNSSLPPLSVNLVQSGSLEVLRTTGVTDDVANLSVALKNPFTADLHLTHLQANATSHGIYVGTIDSPLNFLAKGKDVSESEQVALHMNLYPPDIFGLVRSLAIDAGESTKQLDGILSVGGYTPTKGTDANSPKSKRDMPEESEEDLSLIHI
;
A
#
# COMPACT_ATOMS: atom_id res chain seq x y z
N ALA A 1 32.70 15.88 74.66
CA ALA A 1 31.82 15.43 73.57
C ALA A 1 31.36 16.56 72.64
N ALA A 2 31.35 17.84 73.06
CA ALA A 2 30.96 18.96 72.20
C ALA A 2 32.07 19.43 71.24
N SER A 3 33.32 19.00 71.45
CA SER A 3 34.44 19.42 70.57
C SER A 3 34.58 18.60 69.31
N ASP A 4 34.00 17.41 69.21
CA ASP A 4 34.12 16.55 68.01
C ASP A 4 33.15 16.94 66.92
N VAL A 5 32.07 17.63 67.17
CA VAL A 5 31.12 18.12 66.18
C VAL A 5 31.75 19.27 65.38
N TYR A 6 32.62 20.09 65.97
CA TYR A 6 33.33 21.18 65.31
C TYR A 6 34.52 20.73 64.45
N LYS A 7 35.07 19.53 64.68
CA LYS A 7 36.23 19.03 63.95
C LYS A 7 35.89 18.38 62.62
N ARG A 8 34.59 18.23 62.26
CA ARG A 8 34.15 17.61 60.99
C ARG A 8 33.56 18.58 59.97
N GLN A 9 33.69 19.90 60.19
CA GLN A 9 33.38 20.85 59.12
C GLN A 9 34.59 20.94 58.19
N VAL A 10 34.58 20.15 57.12
CA VAL A 10 35.53 20.28 56.04
C VAL A 10 35.11 21.53 55.25
N PRO A 11 36.02 22.53 55.08
CA PRO A 11 35.75 23.65 54.21
C PRO A 11 35.53 23.11 52.78
N GLY A 12 34.35 23.21 52.24
CA GLY A 12 34.01 22.70 50.95
C GLY A 12 32.52 22.53 50.73
N ILE A 13 32.15 21.88 49.68
CA ILE A 13 30.74 21.59 49.35
C ILE A 13 30.22 20.53 50.31
N ASN A 14 29.28 20.89 51.15
CA ASN A 14 28.59 19.94 52.03
C ASN A 14 27.34 19.41 51.32
N ILE A 15 27.27 18.10 51.14
CA ILE A 15 26.12 17.43 50.53
C ILE A 15 25.18 17.00 51.63
N PHE A 16 23.97 17.55 51.62
CA PHE A 16 22.88 17.15 52.51
C PHE A 16 21.91 16.26 51.75
N VAL A 17 21.61 15.09 52.30
CA VAL A 17 20.54 14.24 51.79
C VAL A 17 19.26 14.60 52.52
N VAL A 18 18.33 15.23 51.82
CA VAL A 18 17.02 15.57 52.36
C VAL A 18 16.03 14.46 51.98
N ARG A 19 15.40 13.87 52.97
CA ARG A 19 14.29 12.94 52.79
C ARG A 19 13.01 13.63 53.21
N GLY A 20 12.05 13.76 52.32
CA GLY A 20 10.73 14.32 52.54
C GLY A 20 9.63 13.30 52.31
N ARG A 21 8.47 13.55 52.86
CA ARG A 21 7.24 12.81 52.56
C ARG A 21 6.26 13.76 51.91
N LEU A 22 5.72 13.38 50.76
CA LEU A 22 4.59 14.08 50.16
C LEU A 22 3.34 13.85 51.01
N ILE A 23 2.64 14.94 51.37
CA ILE A 23 1.44 14.91 52.19
C ILE A 23 0.23 15.00 51.25
N SER A 24 -0.85 14.30 51.60
CA SER A 24 -2.11 14.40 50.85
C SER A 24 -2.71 15.81 51.02
N HIS A 25 -3.16 16.37 49.90
CA HIS A 25 -3.82 17.67 49.81
C HIS A 25 -5.19 17.56 49.14
N ALA A 26 -5.83 16.38 49.20
CA ALA A 26 -7.05 16.05 48.49
C ALA A 26 -8.23 17.00 48.76
N ASP A 27 -8.21 17.67 49.91
CA ASP A 27 -9.18 18.66 50.36
C ASP A 27 -8.82 20.12 50.01
N LYS A 28 -7.68 20.35 49.35
CA LYS A 28 -7.16 21.69 49.05
C LYS A 28 -6.84 21.86 47.54
N PRO A 29 -7.81 22.28 46.72
CA PRO A 29 -7.64 22.36 45.27
C PRO A 29 -6.48 23.25 44.82
N ASP A 30 -6.24 24.38 45.47
CA ASP A 30 -5.17 25.33 45.11
C ASP A 30 -3.77 24.74 45.37
N GLU A 31 -3.62 23.94 46.44
CA GLU A 31 -2.37 23.25 46.72
C GLU A 31 -2.14 22.09 45.74
N LEU A 32 -3.20 21.42 45.29
CA LEU A 32 -3.13 20.40 44.25
C LEU A 32 -2.75 20.97 42.88
N ASN A 33 -3.25 22.14 42.51
CA ASN A 33 -2.84 22.82 41.27
C ASN A 33 -1.34 23.16 41.33
N THR A 34 -0.86 23.72 42.46
CA THR A 34 0.57 24.01 42.66
C THR A 34 1.41 22.72 42.58
N LEU A 35 0.93 21.61 43.17
CA LEU A 35 1.60 20.32 43.07
C LEU A 35 1.65 19.83 41.63
N GLY A 36 0.57 19.99 40.86
CA GLY A 36 0.53 19.68 39.42
C GLY A 36 1.58 20.45 38.64
N ASP A 37 1.73 21.75 38.89
CA ASP A 37 2.75 22.59 38.26
C ASP A 37 4.18 22.12 38.63
N VAL A 38 4.43 21.84 39.90
CA VAL A 38 5.72 21.31 40.37
C VAL A 38 6.05 19.99 39.69
N LEU A 39 5.12 19.05 39.64
CA LEU A 39 5.32 17.77 38.99
C LEU A 39 5.55 17.93 37.46
N THR A 40 4.81 18.82 36.81
CA THR A 40 4.97 19.13 35.38
C THR A 40 6.37 19.67 35.07
N HIS A 41 6.82 20.67 35.83
CA HIS A 41 8.17 21.21 35.65
C HIS A 41 9.25 20.16 35.91
N TYR A 42 9.06 19.32 36.94
CA TYR A 42 9.99 18.23 37.24
C TYR A 42 10.08 17.22 36.07
N ILE A 43 8.93 16.80 35.53
CA ILE A 43 8.86 15.89 34.38
C ILE A 43 9.54 16.53 33.13
N ASN A 44 9.33 17.82 32.89
CA ASN A 44 9.94 18.55 31.79
C ASN A 44 11.44 18.84 32.00
N SER A 45 12.00 18.47 33.14
CA SER A 45 13.38 18.82 33.56
C SER A 45 13.62 20.32 33.66
N ASP A 46 12.58 21.09 33.83
CA ASP A 46 12.65 22.54 34.02
C ASP A 46 13.01 22.82 35.51
N PRO A 47 13.98 23.73 35.79
CA PRO A 47 14.38 24.03 37.19
C PRO A 47 13.24 24.68 37.99
N ILE A 48 12.88 24.10 39.12
CA ILE A 48 11.87 24.66 40.01
C ILE A 48 12.56 25.27 41.21
N PRO A 49 12.30 26.53 41.56
CA PRO A 49 12.76 27.11 42.80
C PRO A 49 11.90 26.58 43.98
N ALA A 50 12.31 25.46 44.56
CA ALA A 50 11.75 25.01 45.83
C ALA A 50 12.47 25.66 47.00
N PHE A 51 11.73 25.95 48.05
CA PHE A 51 12.28 26.53 49.26
C PHE A 51 12.03 25.58 50.45
N ALA A 52 13.09 25.23 51.16
CA ALA A 52 12.99 24.52 52.42
C ALA A 52 13.04 25.52 53.55
N LYS A 53 11.96 25.57 54.32
CA LYS A 53 11.88 26.37 55.56
C LYS A 53 12.10 25.46 56.75
N GLY A 54 13.04 25.82 57.60
CA GLY A 54 13.29 25.09 58.81
C GLY A 54 12.11 25.22 59.80
N THR A 55 11.68 24.11 60.38
CA THR A 55 10.61 24.07 61.39
C THR A 55 11.13 23.78 62.77
N GLY A 56 12.34 23.29 62.93
CA GLY A 56 13.02 22.98 64.16
C GLY A 56 14.19 22.03 63.94
N LEU A 57 14.96 21.82 64.95
CA LEU A 57 16.10 20.91 64.99
C LEU A 57 15.79 19.71 65.91
N VAL A 58 15.99 18.50 65.34
CA VAL A 58 15.98 17.26 66.17
C VAL A 58 17.42 16.76 66.25
N PRO A 59 18.04 16.79 67.43
CA PRO A 59 19.42 16.30 67.58
C PRO A 59 19.49 14.79 67.38
N PHE A 60 20.61 14.36 66.77
CA PHE A 60 20.92 12.94 66.61
C PHE A 60 21.13 12.34 68.03
N GLY A 61 20.29 11.36 68.42
CA GLY A 61 20.29 10.76 69.73
C GLY A 61 19.18 11.21 70.65
N GLY A 62 18.23 12.08 70.23
CA GLY A 62 16.93 12.32 70.89
C GLY A 62 16.96 13.26 72.06
N GLY A 63 17.94 14.10 72.25
CA GLY A 63 17.98 15.13 73.29
C GLY A 63 17.26 16.44 72.91
N PRO A 64 16.99 17.36 73.85
CA PRO A 64 16.41 18.65 73.53
C PRO A 64 17.38 19.47 72.66
N PRO A 65 16.88 20.15 71.62
CA PRO A 65 17.73 20.95 70.75
C PRO A 65 18.31 22.16 71.47
N THR A 66 19.52 22.57 71.10
CA THR A 66 20.11 23.81 71.56
C THR A 66 19.24 24.98 71.09
N ARG A 67 18.66 25.76 72.00
CA ARG A 67 17.65 26.77 71.68
C ARG A 67 18.03 27.78 70.61
N TRP A 68 19.27 28.26 70.61
CA TRP A 68 19.73 29.20 69.54
C TRP A 68 19.84 28.55 68.18
N LEU A 69 20.24 27.26 68.13
CA LEU A 69 20.36 26.51 66.85
C LEU A 69 18.97 26.15 66.34
N ASP A 70 18.03 25.78 67.14
CA ASP A 70 16.63 25.54 66.80
C ASP A 70 15.97 26.81 66.24
N LEU A 71 16.21 27.96 66.92
CA LEU A 71 15.76 29.27 66.41
C LEU A 71 16.44 29.63 65.05
N GLY A 72 17.74 29.38 64.97
CA GLY A 72 18.48 29.57 63.70
C GLY A 72 17.93 28.73 62.54
N VAL A 73 17.59 27.48 62.82
CA VAL A 73 16.98 26.59 61.79
C VAL A 73 15.60 27.10 61.36
N LYS A 74 14.78 27.62 62.29
CA LYS A 74 13.43 28.13 62.01
C LYS A 74 13.40 29.38 61.14
N VAL A 75 14.48 30.15 61.05
CA VAL A 75 14.59 31.32 60.19
C VAL A 75 15.26 31.00 58.85
N LEU A 76 15.80 29.79 58.68
CA LEU A 76 16.41 29.37 57.42
C LEU A 76 15.34 29.21 56.35
N ASN A 77 15.60 29.87 55.22
CA ASN A 77 14.86 29.67 53.98
C ASN A 77 15.88 29.37 52.88
N ILE A 78 16.04 28.07 52.61
CA ILE A 78 17.07 27.59 51.69
C ILE A 78 16.41 27.33 50.33
N ARG A 79 16.89 27.98 49.29
CA ARG A 79 16.49 27.67 47.93
C ARG A 79 17.12 26.37 47.52
N ILE A 80 16.27 25.38 47.22
CA ILE A 80 16.70 24.07 46.72
C ILE A 80 16.24 23.99 45.26
N PRO A 81 17.15 23.97 44.26
CA PRO A 81 16.75 23.71 42.88
C PRO A 81 16.28 22.24 42.79
N LEU A 82 14.99 22.04 42.53
CA LEU A 82 14.44 20.73 42.30
C LEU A 82 14.59 20.43 40.79
N VAL A 83 15.61 19.67 40.45
CA VAL A 83 15.90 19.26 39.06
C VAL A 83 16.17 17.75 39.07
N PRO A 84 15.63 16.98 38.15
CA PRO A 84 15.99 15.58 38.04
C PRO A 84 17.47 15.41 37.69
N PRO A 85 18.13 14.34 38.15
CA PRO A 85 19.56 14.11 37.90
C PRO A 85 19.88 13.92 36.40
N GLU A 86 18.93 13.45 35.63
CA GLU A 86 19.01 13.28 34.17
C GLU A 86 17.74 13.81 33.51
N PRO A 87 17.81 14.29 32.25
CA PRO A 87 16.63 14.71 31.50
C PRO A 87 15.60 13.59 31.42
N ILE A 88 14.36 13.90 31.74
CA ILE A 88 13.27 12.94 31.69
C ILE A 88 12.64 12.96 30.31
N ASN A 89 12.49 11.79 29.70
CA ASN A 89 11.59 11.59 28.58
C ASN A 89 10.38 10.80 29.07
N PRO A 90 9.24 11.46 29.35
CA PRO A 90 8.07 10.84 29.96
C PRO A 90 7.36 9.85 29.03
N ILE A 91 7.44 10.09 27.72
CA ILE A 91 6.92 9.19 26.69
C ILE A 91 8.11 8.53 26.01
N LYS A 92 8.24 7.21 26.16
CA LYS A 92 9.37 6.46 25.62
C LYS A 92 9.19 6.14 24.15
N GLU A 93 7.94 5.85 23.77
CA GLU A 93 7.57 5.41 22.43
C GLU A 93 6.10 5.71 22.19
N ILE A 94 5.75 6.05 20.95
CA ILE A 94 4.37 6.08 20.47
C ILE A 94 4.27 5.06 19.34
N VAL A 95 3.44 4.02 19.55
CA VAL A 95 3.16 3.00 18.55
C VAL A 95 1.86 3.33 17.84
N ILE A 96 1.94 3.43 16.52
CA ILE A 96 0.80 3.67 15.64
C ILE A 96 0.53 2.35 14.90
N GLN A 97 -0.52 1.62 15.28
CA GLN A 97 -0.87 0.37 14.61
C GLN A 97 -1.65 0.63 13.33
N GLN A 98 -2.53 1.61 13.36
CA GLN A 98 -3.35 2.03 12.23
C GLN A 98 -3.56 3.54 12.27
N PHE A 99 -3.35 4.18 11.12
CA PHE A 99 -3.59 5.60 10.91
C PHE A 99 -4.43 5.77 9.64
N ASN A 100 -5.52 6.52 9.72
CA ASN A 100 -6.36 6.80 8.57
C ASN A 100 -6.08 8.22 8.09
N LEU A 101 -5.80 8.35 6.81
CA LEU A 101 -5.61 9.62 6.13
C LEU A 101 -6.63 9.73 5.01
N THR A 102 -7.55 10.69 5.13
CA THR A 102 -8.67 10.85 4.21
C THR A 102 -8.68 12.24 3.61
N TYR A 103 -8.93 12.30 2.31
CA TYR A 103 -9.13 13.53 1.56
C TYR A 103 -10.57 13.61 1.08
N PRO A 104 -11.51 14.12 1.88
CA PRO A 104 -12.91 14.26 1.47
C PRO A 104 -13.04 15.18 0.25
N PRO A 105 -14.05 14.99 -0.62
CA PRO A 105 -14.30 15.87 -1.74
C PRO A 105 -14.41 17.33 -1.32
N GLY A 106 -13.66 18.22 -1.97
CA GLY A 106 -13.65 19.67 -1.67
C GLY A 106 -12.88 20.06 -0.41
N CYS A 107 -12.17 19.15 0.26
CA CYS A 107 -11.30 19.51 1.37
C CYS A 107 -10.10 20.38 0.89
N ASN A 108 -9.49 21.09 1.83
CA ASN A 108 -8.22 21.75 1.55
C ASN A 108 -7.14 20.68 1.32
N PRO A 109 -6.44 20.65 0.17
CA PRO A 109 -5.41 19.66 -0.14
C PRO A 109 -4.30 19.54 0.90
N TYR A 110 -4.07 20.60 1.66
CA TYR A 110 -3.04 20.68 2.71
C TYR A 110 -3.60 20.49 4.12
N SER A 111 -4.84 20.05 4.22
CA SER A 111 -5.51 19.80 5.50
C SER A 111 -6.38 18.53 5.42
N PRO A 112 -5.78 17.37 5.11
CA PRO A 112 -6.52 16.11 5.11
C PRO A 112 -7.02 15.79 6.51
N GLU A 113 -8.04 14.95 6.58
CA GLU A 113 -8.55 14.43 7.83
C GLU A 113 -7.73 13.23 8.28
N ALA A 114 -7.28 13.28 9.53
CA ALA A 114 -6.54 12.20 10.16
C ALA A 114 -7.37 11.57 11.28
N SER A 115 -7.33 10.24 11.40
CA SER A 115 -7.95 9.51 12.51
C SER A 115 -7.18 8.24 12.86
N SER A 116 -7.33 7.78 14.11
CA SER A 116 -6.77 6.50 14.55
C SER A 116 -7.46 6.00 15.81
N ASP A 117 -7.80 4.73 15.82
CA ASP A 117 -8.31 4.05 17.01
C ASP A 117 -7.28 3.16 17.71
N SER A 118 -6.05 3.11 17.21
CA SER A 118 -5.01 2.17 17.63
C SER A 118 -3.68 2.86 17.86
N LEU A 119 -3.68 3.85 18.76
CA LEU A 119 -2.49 4.53 19.23
C LEU A 119 -2.16 4.07 20.65
N THR A 120 -0.89 3.79 20.93
CA THR A 120 -0.41 3.53 22.28
C THR A 120 0.83 4.34 22.57
N ALA A 121 0.95 4.84 23.79
CA ALA A 121 2.13 5.54 24.27
C ALA A 121 2.72 4.78 25.47
N GLN A 122 3.98 4.41 25.39
CA GLN A 122 4.72 3.83 26.51
C GLN A 122 5.21 4.95 27.43
N LEU A 123 4.74 4.94 28.65
CA LEU A 123 5.07 5.96 29.64
C LEU A 123 6.12 5.45 30.63
N GLY A 124 7.06 6.31 30.98
CA GLY A 124 8.05 6.07 32.03
C GLY A 124 8.29 7.35 32.81
N LEU A 125 7.74 7.42 34.03
CA LEU A 125 7.81 8.59 34.91
C LEU A 125 8.71 8.33 36.12
N PRO A 126 9.46 9.33 36.58
CA PRO A 126 10.41 9.18 37.71
C PRO A 126 9.72 9.27 39.06
N PHE A 127 8.62 8.53 39.23
CA PHE A 127 7.85 8.52 40.44
C PHE A 127 7.88 7.14 41.11
N GLY A 128 7.99 7.12 42.41
CA GLY A 128 7.94 5.88 43.22
C GLY A 128 6.54 5.55 43.75
N PHE A 129 5.49 6.06 43.11
CA PHE A 129 4.10 5.84 43.49
C PHE A 129 3.22 5.60 42.27
N PRO A 130 2.12 4.86 42.38
CA PRO A 130 1.21 4.61 41.29
C PRO A 130 0.46 5.89 40.89
N LEU A 131 0.11 5.97 39.59
CA LEU A 131 -0.63 7.07 39.01
C LEU A 131 -1.78 6.51 38.20
N ASN A 132 -2.95 7.14 38.27
CA ASN A 132 -4.06 6.81 37.39
C ASN A 132 -4.37 8.02 36.48
N ILE A 133 -4.01 7.92 35.20
CA ILE A 133 -4.31 8.96 34.22
C ILE A 133 -5.76 8.78 33.78
N THR A 134 -6.63 9.72 34.14
CA THR A 134 -8.07 9.63 33.87
C THR A 134 -8.45 10.24 32.52
N ASN A 135 -7.72 11.26 32.07
CA ASN A 135 -7.96 11.92 30.79
C ASN A 135 -6.68 12.57 30.29
N THR A 136 -6.48 12.57 28.95
CA THR A 136 -5.42 13.34 28.32
C THR A 136 -5.93 14.13 27.12
N GLN A 137 -5.30 15.28 26.89
CA GLN A 137 -5.44 16.08 25.69
C GLN A 137 -4.05 16.33 25.14
N ASN A 138 -3.82 15.90 23.90
CA ASN A 138 -2.50 15.95 23.30
C ASN A 138 -2.54 16.84 22.05
N SER A 139 -1.51 17.65 21.87
CA SER A 139 -1.22 18.39 20.65
C SER A 139 0.09 17.86 20.10
N ILE A 140 0.03 17.22 18.94
CA ILE A 140 1.17 16.51 18.34
C ILE A 140 1.56 17.19 17.03
N GLY A 141 2.79 17.66 16.95
CA GLY A 141 3.43 18.12 15.72
C GLY A 141 4.26 17.00 15.11
N ILE A 142 4.20 16.89 13.79
CA ILE A 142 5.08 16.04 12.98
C ILE A 142 6.22 16.91 12.48
N TYR A 143 7.45 16.46 12.69
CA TYR A 143 8.67 17.12 12.30
C TYR A 143 9.50 16.24 11.37
N ASP A 144 10.44 16.83 10.67
CA ASP A 144 11.46 16.10 9.92
C ASP A 144 12.27 15.15 10.83
N PRO A 145 13.05 14.20 10.29
CA PRO A 145 13.82 13.24 11.10
C PRO A 145 14.82 13.90 12.06
N THR A 146 15.29 15.10 11.75
CA THR A 146 16.18 15.87 12.65
C THR A 146 15.43 16.56 13.78
N GLY A 147 14.09 16.65 13.68
CA GLY A 147 13.24 17.36 14.61
C GLY A 147 13.35 18.89 14.52
N THR A 148 14.02 19.42 13.51
CA THR A 148 14.24 20.89 13.38
C THR A 148 13.12 21.56 12.60
N GLN A 149 12.55 20.88 11.61
CA GLN A 149 11.57 21.44 10.71
C GLN A 149 10.16 20.90 11.00
N TYR A 150 9.29 21.80 11.39
CA TYR A 150 7.87 21.52 11.58
C TYR A 150 7.19 21.29 10.23
N ILE A 151 6.42 20.20 10.12
CA ILE A 151 5.69 19.82 8.91
C ILE A 151 4.20 20.08 9.08
N THR A 152 3.59 19.44 10.06
CA THR A 152 2.14 19.53 10.28
C THR A 152 1.80 19.22 11.74
N ARG A 153 0.58 19.55 12.16
CA ARG A 153 0.04 19.23 13.47
C ARG A 153 -1.19 18.37 13.36
N ILE A 154 -1.28 17.40 14.26
CA ILE A 154 -2.45 16.56 14.49
C ILE A 154 -3.08 17.02 15.79
N GLY A 155 -4.36 17.40 15.74
CA GLY A 155 -5.16 17.73 16.93
C GLY A 155 -6.05 16.57 17.34
N GLY A 156 -6.69 16.71 18.50
CA GLY A 156 -7.77 15.79 18.91
C GLY A 156 -7.34 14.41 19.42
N VAL A 157 -6.05 14.20 19.75
CA VAL A 157 -5.58 12.96 20.36
C VAL A 157 -5.94 12.96 21.85
N VAL A 158 -6.73 11.98 22.27
CA VAL A 158 -7.21 11.84 23.64
C VAL A 158 -7.03 10.40 24.17
N SER A 159 -7.01 10.22 25.48
CA SER A 159 -6.99 8.87 26.07
C SER A 159 -8.33 8.15 25.80
N LYS A 160 -8.27 6.83 25.54
CA LYS A 160 -9.46 5.98 25.41
C LYS A 160 -10.21 5.75 26.71
N GLY A 161 -9.55 5.95 27.84
CA GLY A 161 -10.10 5.76 29.17
C GLY A 161 -9.03 5.99 30.24
N ALA A 162 -9.37 5.70 31.47
CA ALA A 162 -8.42 5.76 32.56
C ALA A 162 -7.34 4.67 32.41
N THR A 163 -6.09 5.05 32.70
CA THR A 163 -4.93 4.14 32.62
C THR A 163 -4.14 4.20 33.93
N GLU A 164 -4.02 3.07 34.59
CA GLU A 164 -3.23 2.92 35.78
C GLU A 164 -1.77 2.63 35.41
N LEU A 165 -0.86 3.45 35.93
CA LEU A 165 0.58 3.26 35.84
C LEU A 165 1.10 2.67 37.15
N GLN A 166 1.87 1.61 37.07
CA GLN A 166 2.37 0.83 38.19
C GLN A 166 3.82 1.16 38.48
N VAL A 167 4.19 1.04 39.75
CA VAL A 167 5.59 1.14 40.18
C VAL A 167 6.33 -0.12 39.73
N VAL A 168 7.25 0.02 38.77
CA VAL A 168 8.05 -1.09 38.23
C VAL A 168 9.39 -1.24 38.92
N GLN A 169 9.97 -0.14 39.37
CA GLN A 169 11.22 -0.09 40.13
C GLN A 169 11.16 1.03 41.18
N SER A 170 12.04 0.99 42.17
CA SER A 170 12.14 2.09 43.16
C SER A 170 12.41 3.42 42.45
N GLY A 171 11.46 4.35 42.56
CA GLY A 171 11.54 5.66 41.92
C GLY A 171 11.10 5.71 40.44
N GLN A 172 10.53 4.63 39.88
CA GLN A 172 10.00 4.61 38.55
C GLN A 172 8.59 4.05 38.48
N THR A 173 7.72 4.73 37.74
CA THR A 173 6.36 4.30 37.47
C THR A 173 6.20 4.23 35.93
N ALA A 174 5.68 3.12 35.44
CA ALA A 174 5.51 2.89 34.00
C ALA A 174 4.17 2.25 33.65
N GLY A 175 3.79 2.35 32.39
CA GLY A 175 2.60 1.72 31.84
C GLY A 175 2.32 2.15 30.41
N THR A 176 1.28 1.57 29.83
CA THR A 176 0.86 1.84 28.46
C THR A 176 -0.42 2.65 28.46
N LEU A 177 -0.37 3.83 27.87
CA LEU A 177 -1.52 4.70 27.67
C LEU A 177 -2.15 4.41 26.30
N TYR A 178 -3.42 4.08 26.28
CA TYR A 178 -4.20 3.87 25.06
C TYR A 178 -4.84 5.17 24.61
N LEU A 179 -4.59 5.55 23.37
CA LEU A 179 -5.01 6.81 22.79
C LEU A 179 -5.92 6.58 21.58
N THR A 180 -6.74 7.56 21.29
CA THR A 180 -7.50 7.65 20.04
C THR A 180 -7.35 9.04 19.46
N LEU A 181 -7.27 9.10 18.15
CA LEU A 181 -7.37 10.31 17.35
C LEU A 181 -8.74 10.33 16.69
N LYS A 182 -9.63 11.17 17.16
CA LYS A 182 -10.92 11.39 16.49
C LYS A 182 -10.67 12.04 15.14
N PRO A 183 -11.53 11.80 14.12
CA PRO A 183 -11.43 12.46 12.84
C PRO A 183 -11.25 13.96 13.01
N SER A 184 -10.12 14.47 12.55
CA SER A 184 -9.75 15.88 12.70
C SER A 184 -8.78 16.31 11.60
N PRO A 185 -8.89 17.56 11.11
CA PRO A 185 -8.00 18.06 10.07
C PRO A 185 -6.56 18.15 10.57
N MET A 186 -5.62 17.83 9.70
CA MET A 186 -4.21 18.18 9.88
C MET A 186 -3.98 19.65 9.55
N PHE A 187 -3.04 20.30 10.24
CA PHE A 187 -2.77 21.72 10.07
C PHE A 187 -1.30 21.96 9.71
N ILE A 188 -1.06 22.62 8.58
CA ILE A 188 0.25 23.13 8.24
C ILE A 188 0.41 24.57 8.79
N ALA A 189 1.65 24.94 9.16
CA ALA A 189 1.92 26.27 9.67
C ALA A 189 1.73 27.32 8.57
N ASN A 190 0.96 28.37 8.87
CA ASN A 190 0.85 29.62 8.12
C ASN A 190 0.49 29.51 6.62
N GLN A 191 0.18 28.34 6.08
CA GLN A 191 -0.22 28.13 4.66
C GLN A 191 0.72 28.78 3.61
N THR A 192 2.00 28.99 3.98
CA THR A 192 2.99 29.56 3.08
C THR A 192 3.40 28.57 2.01
N ASP A 193 3.89 29.04 0.86
CA ASP A 193 4.38 28.17 -0.22
C ASP A 193 5.49 27.23 0.26
N GLN A 194 6.33 27.68 1.19
CA GLN A 194 7.36 26.85 1.80
C GLN A 194 6.74 25.73 2.62
N ALA A 195 5.74 26.02 3.47
CA ALA A 195 5.06 24.99 4.28
C ALA A 195 4.30 24.00 3.40
N LYS A 196 3.68 24.46 2.32
CA LYS A 196 3.03 23.60 1.32
C LYS A 196 4.02 22.65 0.65
N LYS A 197 5.16 23.16 0.18
CA LYS A 197 6.23 22.33 -0.40
C LYS A 197 6.76 21.30 0.58
N GLN A 198 6.93 21.66 1.84
CA GLN A 198 7.36 20.71 2.88
C GLN A 198 6.33 19.61 3.12
N PHE A 199 5.06 19.96 3.14
CA PHE A 199 3.98 18.98 3.26
C PHE A 199 3.93 18.05 2.04
N GLN A 200 4.11 18.57 0.82
CA GLN A 200 4.23 17.78 -0.41
C GLN A 200 5.42 16.81 -0.36
N LEU A 201 6.58 17.28 0.12
CA LEU A 201 7.75 16.43 0.30
C LEU A 201 7.48 15.32 1.34
N PHE A 202 6.87 15.66 2.46
CA PHE A 202 6.45 14.68 3.46
C PHE A 202 5.53 13.62 2.86
N GLN A 203 4.52 14.00 2.07
CA GLN A 203 3.61 13.06 1.40
C GLN A 203 4.36 12.17 0.40
N LYS A 204 5.29 12.75 -0.37
CA LYS A 204 6.12 12.00 -1.31
C LYS A 204 7.05 11.01 -0.59
N GLU A 205 7.73 11.43 0.44
CA GLU A 205 8.59 10.55 1.26
C GLU A 205 7.75 9.44 1.89
N PHE A 206 6.60 9.79 2.45
CA PHE A 206 5.67 8.83 3.02
C PHE A 206 5.18 7.80 1.97
N ALA A 207 5.00 8.20 0.71
CA ALA A 207 4.60 7.29 -0.35
C ALA A 207 5.70 6.30 -0.76
N PHE A 208 7.00 6.68 -0.70
CA PHE A 208 8.09 5.88 -1.28
C PHE A 208 9.10 5.33 -0.28
N VAL A 209 9.27 5.98 0.86
CA VAL A 209 10.25 5.54 1.86
C VAL A 209 9.61 4.51 2.80
N GLY A 210 10.42 3.55 3.25
CA GLY A 210 10.01 2.58 4.29
C GLY A 210 9.85 3.24 5.65
N PRO A 211 10.28 2.58 6.74
CA PRO A 211 10.26 3.19 8.06
C PRO A 211 11.07 4.49 8.05
N ASP A 212 10.39 5.62 8.05
CA ASP A 212 11.03 6.93 8.13
C ASP A 212 10.71 7.51 9.51
N PRO A 213 11.70 7.61 10.41
CA PRO A 213 11.49 8.09 11.76
C PRO A 213 11.23 9.59 11.77
N LYS A 214 10.05 10.02 11.35
CA LYS A 214 9.60 11.38 11.62
C LYS A 214 9.54 11.59 13.13
N LYS A 215 9.88 12.79 13.59
CA LYS A 215 9.76 13.13 15.00
C LYS A 215 8.34 13.57 15.34
N LEU A 216 7.79 13.00 16.40
CA LEU A 216 6.56 13.46 17.03
C LEU A 216 6.91 14.28 18.26
N ARG A 217 6.62 15.57 18.20
CA ARG A 217 6.82 16.50 19.30
C ARG A 217 5.52 17.13 19.70
N GLY A 218 5.36 17.35 20.99
CA GLY A 218 4.14 17.98 21.45
C GLY A 218 4.08 18.21 22.94
N GLU A 219 2.90 18.61 23.35
CA GLU A 219 2.57 18.81 24.74
C GLU A 219 1.30 18.04 25.10
N THR A 220 1.32 17.47 26.29
CA THR A 220 0.19 16.72 26.86
C THR A 220 -0.33 17.45 28.09
N LYS A 221 -1.66 17.55 28.18
CA LYS A 221 -2.37 17.83 29.42
C LYS A 221 -2.94 16.50 29.94
N ALA A 222 -2.64 16.16 31.19
CA ALA A 222 -3.10 14.91 31.79
C ALA A 222 -3.77 15.16 33.13
N LEU A 223 -5.02 14.76 33.26
CA LEU A 223 -5.70 14.72 34.56
C LEU A 223 -5.38 13.38 35.22
N THR A 224 -4.76 13.44 36.39
CA THR A 224 -4.12 12.27 36.99
C THR A 224 -4.51 12.17 38.48
N ASP A 225 -4.98 10.99 38.90
CA ASP A 225 -5.18 10.66 40.29
C ASP A 225 -3.85 10.14 40.85
N THR A 226 -3.41 10.75 41.94
CA THR A 226 -2.20 10.41 42.67
C THR A 226 -2.55 10.08 44.13
N PRO A 227 -1.64 9.46 44.89
CA PRO A 227 -1.86 9.27 46.37
C PRO A 227 -2.04 10.58 47.14
N MET A 228 -1.63 11.72 46.58
CA MET A 228 -1.79 13.03 47.20
C MET A 228 -3.12 13.70 46.85
N GLY A 229 -3.80 13.23 45.83
CA GLY A 229 -5.05 13.77 45.29
C GLY A 229 -5.02 13.87 43.77
N ARG A 230 -6.09 14.43 43.19
CA ARG A 230 -6.24 14.63 41.74
C ARG A 230 -5.49 15.88 41.31
N VAL A 231 -4.53 15.73 40.40
CA VAL A 231 -3.69 16.80 39.87
C VAL A 231 -3.85 16.94 38.36
N LEU A 232 -3.75 18.16 37.87
CA LEU A 232 -3.64 18.46 36.45
C LEU A 232 -2.16 18.67 36.09
N LEU A 233 -1.61 17.77 35.30
CA LEU A 233 -0.29 17.93 34.71
C LEU A 233 -0.48 18.66 33.39
N ASN A 234 0.03 19.89 33.25
CA ASN A 234 -0.25 20.75 32.11
C ASN A 234 1.03 21.13 31.36
N GLY A 235 1.15 20.70 30.10
CA GLY A 235 2.30 21.03 29.27
C GLY A 235 3.47 20.05 29.45
N ILE A 236 3.19 18.76 29.63
CA ILE A 236 4.22 17.72 29.59
C ILE A 236 4.75 17.62 28.16
N LYS A 237 6.02 17.96 27.97
CA LYS A 237 6.70 17.91 26.68
C LYS A 237 7.16 16.50 26.35
N PHE A 238 7.10 16.14 25.07
CA PHE A 238 7.66 14.89 24.58
C PHE A 238 8.30 15.06 23.19
N ASP A 239 9.26 14.19 22.90
CA ASP A 239 9.98 14.09 21.63
C ASP A 239 10.28 12.61 21.39
N VAL A 240 9.60 11.99 20.44
CA VAL A 240 9.73 10.57 20.12
C VAL A 240 9.72 10.35 18.61
N ASP A 241 10.24 9.22 18.18
CA ASP A 241 10.13 8.80 16.79
C ASP A 241 8.69 8.40 16.47
N SER A 242 8.23 8.72 15.26
CA SER A 242 6.92 8.26 14.80
C SER A 242 7.00 6.77 14.45
N GLY A 243 6.01 6.01 14.84
CA GLY A 243 5.84 4.64 14.37
C GLY A 243 5.18 4.54 13.00
N LEU A 244 5.18 5.60 12.19
CA LEU A 244 4.58 5.60 10.85
C LEU A 244 5.45 4.82 9.87
N LEU A 245 4.81 3.90 9.15
CA LEU A 245 5.42 3.15 8.05
C LEU A 245 4.83 3.65 6.75
N GLY A 246 5.70 4.06 5.82
CA GLY A 246 5.28 4.55 4.51
C GLY A 246 4.80 3.44 3.57
N LEU A 247 4.19 3.84 2.45
CA LEU A 247 3.61 2.94 1.44
C LEU A 247 4.66 2.16 0.63
N GLN A 248 5.96 2.52 0.72
CA GLN A 248 7.08 1.87 0.03
C GLN A 248 6.87 1.77 -1.49
N GLY A 249 6.25 2.80 -2.09
CA GLY A 249 5.91 2.84 -3.51
C GLY A 249 4.90 1.79 -3.96
N LEU A 250 4.28 1.07 -3.03
CA LEU A 250 3.42 -0.09 -3.29
C LEU A 250 4.14 -1.20 -4.11
N THR A 251 5.48 -1.26 -3.97
CA THR A 251 6.34 -2.18 -4.76
C THR A 251 6.89 -3.35 -3.94
N LYS A 252 6.59 -3.41 -2.65
CA LYS A 252 7.03 -4.52 -1.79
C LYS A 252 6.51 -5.88 -2.28
N GLU A 253 5.28 -5.89 -2.74
CA GLU A 253 4.69 -7.01 -3.45
C GLU A 253 4.22 -6.53 -4.83
N PRO A 254 4.39 -7.32 -5.90
CA PRO A 254 3.97 -6.91 -7.23
C PRO A 254 2.45 -6.74 -7.29
N THR A 255 2.00 -5.68 -7.92
CA THR A 255 0.58 -5.49 -8.24
C THR A 255 0.13 -6.57 -9.21
N THR A 256 -0.90 -7.32 -8.83
CA THR A 256 -1.41 -8.43 -9.63
C THR A 256 -2.72 -8.05 -10.29
N ILE A 257 -2.75 -8.09 -11.62
CA ILE A 257 -4.00 -8.00 -12.39
C ILE A 257 -4.64 -9.38 -12.36
N THR A 258 -5.82 -9.49 -11.75
CA THR A 258 -6.54 -10.76 -11.56
C THR A 258 -7.56 -11.04 -12.65
N GLY A 259 -7.94 -10.03 -13.42
CA GLY A 259 -8.86 -10.18 -14.54
C GLY A 259 -9.00 -8.90 -15.35
N VAL A 260 -9.24 -9.08 -16.63
CA VAL A 260 -9.54 -8.01 -17.58
C VAL A 260 -10.77 -8.37 -18.37
N ASP A 261 -11.73 -7.46 -18.44
CA ASP A 261 -12.94 -7.60 -19.24
C ASP A 261 -13.05 -6.41 -20.20
N VAL A 262 -13.27 -6.69 -21.47
CA VAL A 262 -13.62 -5.68 -22.46
C VAL A 262 -15.11 -5.42 -22.35
N VAL A 263 -15.47 -4.21 -21.92
CA VAL A 263 -16.87 -3.82 -21.69
C VAL A 263 -17.47 -2.97 -22.80
N GLY A 264 -16.64 -2.55 -23.75
CA GLY A 264 -17.07 -1.75 -24.91
C GLY A 264 -15.90 -1.22 -25.72
N GLY A 265 -16.21 -0.42 -26.72
CA GLY A 265 -15.26 0.30 -27.55
C GLY A 265 -15.77 1.69 -27.88
N SER A 266 -14.85 2.59 -28.21
CA SER A 266 -15.11 3.94 -28.73
C SER A 266 -14.07 4.30 -29.77
N ALA A 267 -14.20 5.50 -30.38
CA ALA A 267 -13.16 6.02 -31.26
C ALA A 267 -11.80 6.24 -30.56
N GLU A 268 -11.80 6.31 -29.24
CA GLU A 268 -10.61 6.50 -28.41
C GLU A 268 -9.96 5.19 -27.96
N GLY A 269 -10.55 4.04 -28.30
CA GLY A 269 -10.03 2.72 -27.99
C GLY A 269 -11.01 1.79 -27.28
N LEU A 270 -10.47 0.68 -26.80
CA LEU A 270 -11.19 -0.35 -26.04
C LEU A 270 -11.42 0.10 -24.60
N LYS A 271 -12.66 -0.04 -24.12
CA LYS A 271 -13.02 0.20 -22.71
C LYS A 271 -12.90 -1.10 -21.94
N LEU A 272 -12.08 -1.05 -20.90
CA LEU A 272 -11.73 -2.20 -20.08
C LEU A 272 -12.24 -2.03 -18.65
N LYS A 273 -12.59 -3.15 -18.05
CA LYS A 273 -12.72 -3.28 -16.59
C LYS A 273 -11.59 -4.18 -16.07
N VAL A 274 -10.75 -3.62 -15.23
CA VAL A 274 -9.55 -4.29 -14.74
C VAL A 274 -9.70 -4.56 -13.25
N ASN A 275 -9.65 -5.82 -12.86
CA ASN A 275 -9.59 -6.21 -11.45
C ASN A 275 -8.12 -6.39 -11.05
N THR A 276 -7.71 -5.75 -9.97
CA THR A 276 -6.33 -5.78 -9.52
C THR A 276 -6.25 -5.93 -8.01
N THR A 277 -5.20 -6.58 -7.54
CA THR A 277 -4.86 -6.65 -6.11
C THR A 277 -3.59 -5.85 -5.87
N ILE A 278 -3.68 -4.88 -4.97
CA ILE A 278 -2.56 -4.04 -4.52
C ILE A 278 -2.37 -4.27 -3.02
N VAL A 279 -1.15 -4.56 -2.59
CA VAL A 279 -0.83 -4.73 -1.17
C VAL A 279 -0.28 -3.43 -0.59
N ASN A 280 -0.96 -2.92 0.43
CA ASN A 280 -0.50 -1.78 1.20
C ASN A 280 0.37 -2.27 2.37
N PRO A 281 1.71 -2.11 2.31
CA PRO A 281 2.63 -2.60 3.36
C PRO A 281 2.75 -1.66 4.56
N SER A 282 2.08 -0.51 4.51
CA SER A 282 2.16 0.53 5.54
C SER A 282 1.21 0.25 6.71
N ASN A 283 1.29 1.08 7.74
CA ASN A 283 0.28 1.15 8.81
C ASN A 283 -0.71 2.30 8.62
N VAL A 284 -0.86 2.78 7.37
CA VAL A 284 -1.77 3.89 7.03
C VAL A 284 -2.80 3.46 6.00
N ASN A 285 -4.06 3.70 6.31
CA ASN A 285 -5.13 3.65 5.33
C ASN A 285 -5.21 5.00 4.62
N LEU A 286 -5.29 4.98 3.30
CA LEU A 286 -5.36 6.19 2.47
C LEU A 286 -6.66 6.20 1.66
N ALA A 287 -7.49 7.21 1.86
CA ALA A 287 -8.68 7.43 1.06
C ALA A 287 -8.57 8.75 0.29
N VAL A 288 -8.64 8.66 -1.04
CA VAL A 288 -8.54 9.80 -1.97
C VAL A 288 -9.61 9.71 -3.05
N SER A 289 -9.77 10.78 -3.83
CA SER A 289 -10.62 10.82 -5.02
C SER A 289 -10.11 9.87 -6.12
N ASP A 290 -10.62 10.05 -7.33
CA ASP A 290 -10.20 9.29 -8.51
C ASP A 290 -8.70 9.45 -8.79
N VAL A 291 -8.06 8.33 -9.12
CA VAL A 291 -6.64 8.28 -9.47
C VAL A 291 -6.50 7.80 -10.91
N LYS A 292 -5.95 8.66 -11.79
CA LYS A 292 -5.74 8.39 -13.21
C LYS A 292 -4.28 8.01 -13.45
N LEU A 293 -4.03 6.84 -13.98
CA LEU A 293 -2.69 6.32 -14.22
C LEU A 293 -2.52 5.96 -15.70
N LEU A 294 -1.30 6.06 -16.20
CA LEU A 294 -0.96 5.60 -17.55
C LEU A 294 -0.56 4.13 -17.53
N LEU A 295 -1.01 3.42 -18.56
CA LEU A 295 -0.54 2.07 -18.88
C LEU A 295 0.58 2.17 -19.92
N VAL A 296 1.73 1.60 -19.59
CA VAL A 296 2.95 1.72 -20.40
C VAL A 296 3.54 0.35 -20.66
N ASN A 297 3.63 0.01 -21.95
CA ASN A 297 4.39 -1.13 -22.45
C ASN A 297 5.41 -0.61 -23.48
N HIS A 298 6.61 -0.19 -23.02
CA HIS A 298 7.60 0.63 -23.71
C HIS A 298 7.05 2.02 -24.08
N ASP A 299 5.87 2.10 -24.69
CA ASP A 299 5.13 3.34 -25.00
C ASP A 299 3.84 3.41 -24.17
N VAL A 300 3.20 4.57 -24.14
CA VAL A 300 1.87 4.71 -23.54
C VAL A 300 0.86 4.02 -24.42
N VAL A 301 0.22 2.97 -23.90
CA VAL A 301 -0.79 2.17 -24.61
C VAL A 301 -2.22 2.49 -24.16
N GLY A 302 -2.37 3.24 -23.07
CA GLY A 302 -3.68 3.60 -22.54
C GLY A 302 -3.61 4.26 -21.17
N ASN A 303 -4.75 4.34 -20.55
CA ASN A 303 -4.90 4.85 -19.19
C ASN A 303 -5.85 3.99 -18.36
N VAL A 304 -5.76 4.13 -17.06
CA VAL A 304 -6.64 3.47 -16.10
C VAL A 304 -7.05 4.44 -15.00
N VAL A 305 -8.30 4.40 -14.60
CA VAL A 305 -8.88 5.22 -13.53
C VAL A 305 -9.33 4.31 -12.40
N LEU A 306 -8.80 4.55 -11.22
CA LEU A 306 -9.25 3.94 -9.96
C LEU A 306 -10.23 4.92 -9.30
N PRO A 307 -11.53 4.67 -9.36
CA PRO A 307 -12.51 5.59 -8.78
C PRO A 307 -12.47 5.52 -7.25
N ASN A 308 -12.47 6.68 -6.59
CA ASN A 308 -12.52 6.80 -5.13
C ASN A 308 -11.55 5.83 -4.43
N LEU A 309 -10.25 5.95 -4.74
CA LEU A 309 -9.24 5.03 -4.24
C LEU A 309 -9.21 4.99 -2.71
N ASN A 310 -9.49 3.82 -2.16
CA ASN A 310 -9.40 3.54 -0.72
C ASN A 310 -8.45 2.36 -0.50
N LEU A 311 -7.23 2.67 -0.05
CA LEU A 311 -6.20 1.70 0.29
C LEU A 311 -6.22 1.43 1.80
N VAL A 312 -6.65 0.24 2.19
CA VAL A 312 -6.52 -0.23 3.57
C VAL A 312 -5.21 -1.01 3.75
N ILE A 313 -4.77 -1.17 4.98
CA ILE A 313 -3.58 -1.95 5.34
C ILE A 313 -3.73 -3.39 4.82
N GLY A 314 -2.70 -3.93 4.18
CA GLY A 314 -2.71 -5.26 3.61
C GLY A 314 -3.29 -5.34 2.18
N PRO A 315 -3.86 -6.47 1.76
CA PRO A 315 -4.35 -6.69 0.40
C PRO A 315 -5.63 -5.88 0.11
N ASN A 316 -5.65 -5.21 -1.05
CA ASN A 316 -6.78 -4.43 -1.56
C ASN A 316 -7.18 -4.94 -2.92
N ASN A 317 -8.42 -5.42 -3.05
CA ASN A 317 -8.99 -5.80 -4.32
C ASN A 317 -9.71 -4.59 -4.91
N LEU A 318 -9.21 -4.08 -6.01
CA LEU A 318 -9.67 -2.86 -6.64
C LEU A 318 -10.18 -3.16 -8.05
N THR A 319 -11.19 -2.41 -8.47
CA THR A 319 -11.65 -2.41 -9.85
C THR A 319 -11.35 -1.06 -10.48
N ALA A 320 -10.71 -1.06 -11.62
CA ALA A 320 -10.35 0.13 -12.36
C ALA A 320 -11.03 0.13 -13.73
N ASP A 321 -11.39 1.31 -14.21
CA ASP A 321 -11.90 1.53 -15.56
C ASP A 321 -10.72 1.94 -16.45
N GLY A 322 -10.46 1.16 -17.51
CA GLY A 322 -9.34 1.37 -18.42
C GLY A 322 -9.81 1.78 -19.81
N THR A 323 -8.93 2.51 -20.50
CA THR A 323 -9.06 2.76 -21.95
C THR A 323 -7.71 2.43 -22.58
N VAL A 324 -7.71 1.54 -23.56
CA VAL A 324 -6.51 1.14 -24.31
C VAL A 324 -6.78 1.35 -25.80
N ASP A 325 -5.90 2.10 -26.45
CA ASP A 325 -5.91 2.24 -27.90
C ASP A 325 -4.77 1.41 -28.51
N PRO A 326 -5.06 0.20 -28.99
CA PRO A 326 -4.04 -0.66 -29.57
C PRO A 326 -3.45 -0.09 -30.87
N ASN A 327 -4.16 0.81 -31.56
CA ASN A 327 -3.70 1.43 -32.80
C ASN A 327 -2.81 2.66 -32.59
N GLN A 328 -2.74 3.17 -31.38
CA GLN A 328 -1.93 4.37 -31.06
C GLN A 328 -0.44 4.12 -31.28
N THR A 329 0.03 2.91 -30.97
CA THR A 329 1.43 2.51 -31.13
C THR A 329 1.54 1.07 -31.60
N PRO A 330 2.60 0.70 -32.39
CA PRO A 330 2.85 -0.71 -32.74
C PRO A 330 2.90 -1.63 -31.51
N LYS A 331 3.41 -1.13 -30.38
CA LYS A 331 3.48 -1.87 -29.10
C LYS A 331 2.11 -2.11 -28.45
N GLY A 332 1.14 -1.25 -28.69
CA GLY A 332 -0.25 -1.48 -28.28
C GLY A 332 -0.87 -2.69 -28.98
N MET A 333 -0.62 -2.82 -30.29
CA MET A 333 -1.07 -3.97 -31.06
C MET A 333 -0.34 -5.25 -30.63
N ASP A 334 0.99 -5.20 -30.44
CA ASP A 334 1.78 -6.35 -29.94
C ASP A 334 1.25 -6.83 -28.58
N MET A 335 0.93 -5.90 -27.70
CA MET A 335 0.34 -6.21 -26.36
C MET A 335 -1.00 -6.93 -26.49
N LEU A 336 -1.88 -6.46 -27.38
CA LEU A 336 -3.17 -7.09 -27.63
C LEU A 336 -3.00 -8.50 -28.21
N ASN A 337 -2.11 -8.66 -29.19
CA ASN A 337 -1.79 -9.95 -29.81
C ASN A 337 -1.25 -10.95 -28.77
N GLN A 338 -0.32 -10.53 -27.90
CA GLN A 338 0.21 -11.36 -26.82
C GLN A 338 -0.90 -11.77 -25.84
N PHE A 339 -1.74 -10.82 -25.44
CA PHE A 339 -2.87 -11.08 -24.53
C PHE A 339 -3.83 -12.12 -25.11
N ILE A 340 -4.24 -11.96 -26.38
CA ILE A 340 -5.12 -12.90 -27.08
C ILE A 340 -4.42 -14.22 -27.32
N GLY A 341 -3.12 -14.18 -27.66
CA GLY A 341 -2.29 -15.37 -27.90
C GLY A 341 -1.93 -16.17 -26.65
N GLY A 342 -2.42 -15.77 -25.47
CA GLY A 342 -2.19 -16.51 -24.24
C GLY A 342 -0.81 -16.29 -23.62
N VAL A 343 -0.13 -15.18 -23.94
CA VAL A 343 1.20 -14.82 -23.43
C VAL A 343 1.09 -13.71 -22.39
N PRO A 344 1.64 -13.89 -21.18
CA PRO A 344 1.69 -12.81 -20.19
C PRO A 344 2.51 -11.63 -20.71
N THR A 345 1.95 -10.43 -20.61
CA THR A 345 2.60 -9.22 -21.13
C THR A 345 3.02 -8.30 -19.99
N PRO A 346 4.31 -7.90 -19.91
CA PRO A 346 4.76 -6.94 -18.89
C PRO A 346 4.09 -5.59 -19.12
N LEU A 347 3.61 -4.98 -18.04
CA LEU A 347 2.91 -3.71 -18.04
C LEU A 347 3.38 -2.85 -16.90
N ASN A 348 3.74 -1.60 -17.16
CA ASN A 348 4.09 -0.62 -16.15
C ASN A 348 2.93 0.36 -15.96
N ILE A 349 2.61 0.64 -14.71
CA ILE A 349 1.62 1.64 -14.33
C ILE A 349 2.36 2.87 -13.84
N SER A 350 2.11 4.00 -14.48
CA SER A 350 2.87 5.23 -14.26
C SER A 350 1.97 6.41 -13.90
N GLY A 351 2.38 7.18 -12.90
CA GLY A 351 1.75 8.45 -12.57
C GLY A 351 2.24 9.58 -13.47
N THR A 352 1.43 10.65 -13.51
CA THR A 352 1.68 11.93 -14.18
C THR A 352 1.26 13.08 -13.27
N PRO A 353 1.54 14.34 -13.59
CA PRO A 353 1.01 15.48 -12.85
C PRO A 353 -0.53 15.50 -12.76
N ASP A 354 -1.22 14.92 -13.76
CA ASP A 354 -2.69 14.86 -13.84
C ASP A 354 -3.28 13.62 -13.18
N THR A 355 -2.46 12.82 -12.51
CA THR A 355 -2.91 11.56 -11.89
C THR A 355 -3.94 11.79 -10.80
N ILE A 356 -3.82 12.88 -10.04
CA ILE A 356 -4.71 13.20 -8.93
C ILE A 356 -4.97 14.71 -8.87
N GLU A 357 -6.21 15.10 -8.52
CA GLU A 357 -6.60 16.50 -8.39
C GLU A 357 -6.13 17.14 -7.06
N ILE A 358 -5.74 16.33 -6.09
CA ILE A 358 -5.30 16.79 -4.76
C ILE A 358 -3.86 17.31 -4.86
N GLU A 359 -3.70 18.63 -4.90
CA GLU A 359 -2.43 19.34 -5.12
C GLU A 359 -1.28 18.84 -4.21
N SER A 360 -1.57 18.56 -2.95
CA SER A 360 -0.54 18.10 -2.00
C SER A 360 0.00 16.70 -2.31
N LEU A 361 -0.75 15.87 -3.02
CA LEU A 361 -0.38 14.50 -3.38
C LEU A 361 0.23 14.37 -4.77
N VAL A 362 0.11 15.39 -5.62
CA VAL A 362 0.64 15.37 -7.00
C VAL A 362 2.09 14.89 -7.06
N PRO A 363 3.05 15.43 -6.26
CA PRO A 363 4.45 14.97 -6.36
C PRO A 363 4.67 13.50 -5.95
N ALA A 364 3.79 12.95 -5.13
CA ALA A 364 3.82 11.54 -4.75
C ALA A 364 3.29 10.65 -5.88
N PHE A 365 2.12 10.97 -6.41
CA PHE A 365 1.50 10.18 -7.47
C PHE A 365 2.22 10.30 -8.81
N GLU A 366 2.73 11.48 -9.17
CA GLU A 366 3.56 11.68 -10.37
C GLU A 366 4.81 10.77 -10.38
N ALA A 367 5.41 10.56 -9.21
CA ALA A 367 6.58 9.71 -9.07
C ALA A 367 6.24 8.20 -9.02
N LEU A 368 4.96 7.83 -8.96
CA LEU A 368 4.53 6.43 -8.85
C LEU A 368 4.91 5.64 -10.12
N ARG A 369 5.59 4.50 -9.91
CA ARG A 369 5.95 3.53 -10.94
C ARG A 369 5.73 2.15 -10.37
N VAL A 370 4.73 1.44 -10.86
CA VAL A 370 4.37 0.10 -10.40
C VAL A 370 4.51 -0.88 -11.55
N ASN A 371 5.29 -1.91 -11.34
CA ASN A 371 5.43 -3.00 -12.29
C ASN A 371 4.27 -3.98 -12.10
N SER A 372 3.66 -4.37 -13.20
CA SER A 372 2.58 -5.33 -13.25
C SER A 372 2.72 -6.21 -14.48
N SER A 373 1.84 -7.19 -14.63
CA SER A 373 1.76 -8.03 -15.82
C SER A 373 0.29 -8.22 -16.18
N LEU A 374 -0.02 -7.99 -17.44
CA LEU A 374 -1.31 -8.34 -17.99
C LEU A 374 -1.38 -9.88 -18.08
N PRO A 375 -2.30 -10.54 -17.35
CA PRO A 375 -2.43 -11.98 -17.44
C PRO A 375 -2.91 -12.39 -18.84
N PRO A 376 -2.48 -13.55 -19.35
CA PRO A 376 -2.92 -14.02 -20.65
C PRO A 376 -4.42 -14.32 -20.65
N LEU A 377 -5.04 -14.25 -21.80
CA LEU A 377 -6.40 -14.72 -21.96
C LEU A 377 -6.44 -16.23 -21.70
N SER A 378 -7.22 -16.64 -20.70
CA SER A 378 -7.28 -18.05 -20.24
C SER A 378 -8.17 -18.95 -21.10
N VAL A 379 -8.82 -18.39 -22.12
CA VAL A 379 -9.78 -19.08 -22.97
C VAL A 379 -9.35 -18.95 -24.43
N ASN A 380 -9.30 -20.06 -25.14
CA ASN A 380 -9.13 -20.03 -26.57
C ASN A 380 -10.37 -19.39 -27.23
N LEU A 381 -10.17 -18.34 -28.01
CA LEU A 381 -11.28 -17.67 -28.71
C LEU A 381 -11.93 -18.62 -29.72
N VAL A 382 -11.12 -19.33 -30.50
CA VAL A 382 -11.63 -20.34 -31.45
C VAL A 382 -11.86 -21.63 -30.68
N GLN A 383 -13.10 -22.11 -30.67
CA GLN A 383 -13.50 -23.36 -30.01
C GLN A 383 -13.48 -24.54 -30.95
N SER A 384 -13.98 -24.35 -32.17
CA SER A 384 -14.03 -25.40 -33.20
C SER A 384 -14.15 -24.77 -34.57
N GLY A 385 -13.73 -25.51 -35.57
CA GLY A 385 -13.99 -25.20 -36.98
C GLY A 385 -14.71 -26.37 -37.63
N SER A 386 -15.69 -26.08 -38.49
CA SER A 386 -16.36 -27.07 -39.31
C SER A 386 -16.01 -26.85 -40.76
N LEU A 387 -15.35 -27.82 -41.39
CA LEU A 387 -14.90 -27.78 -42.78
C LEU A 387 -15.82 -28.59 -43.65
N GLU A 388 -16.41 -27.94 -44.68
CA GLU A 388 -17.18 -28.59 -45.72
C GLU A 388 -16.39 -28.56 -47.06
N VAL A 389 -15.92 -29.71 -47.49
CA VAL A 389 -15.24 -29.86 -48.79
C VAL A 389 -16.30 -29.97 -49.87
N LEU A 390 -16.27 -29.03 -50.82
CA LEU A 390 -17.21 -28.97 -51.93
C LEU A 390 -16.87 -30.01 -53.00
N ARG A 391 -17.85 -30.35 -53.86
CA ARG A 391 -17.60 -31.22 -55.02
C ARG A 391 -16.65 -30.63 -56.06
N THR A 392 -16.51 -29.31 -56.06
CA THR A 392 -15.61 -28.53 -56.89
C THR A 392 -14.18 -28.47 -56.36
N THR A 393 -14.00 -28.64 -55.04
CA THR A 393 -12.70 -28.56 -54.39
C THR A 393 -11.75 -29.65 -54.95
N GLY A 394 -10.61 -29.23 -55.44
CA GLY A 394 -9.62 -30.12 -56.04
C GLY A 394 -9.95 -30.57 -57.47
N VAL A 395 -11.08 -30.13 -58.03
CA VAL A 395 -11.48 -30.45 -59.43
C VAL A 395 -11.45 -29.21 -60.33
N THR A 396 -12.09 -28.14 -59.91
CA THR A 396 -12.17 -26.85 -60.63
C THR A 396 -11.54 -25.68 -59.84
N ASP A 397 -11.47 -25.80 -58.54
CA ASP A 397 -10.92 -24.80 -57.63
C ASP A 397 -10.31 -25.45 -56.38
N ASP A 398 -9.70 -24.65 -55.53
CA ASP A 398 -9.11 -25.06 -54.25
C ASP A 398 -9.95 -24.64 -53.04
N VAL A 399 -11.18 -24.19 -53.28
CA VAL A 399 -12.02 -23.60 -52.23
C VAL A 399 -12.84 -24.65 -51.48
N ALA A 400 -12.83 -24.59 -50.19
CA ALA A 400 -13.74 -25.28 -49.27
C ALA A 400 -14.47 -24.26 -48.40
N ASN A 401 -15.61 -24.64 -47.83
CA ASN A 401 -16.34 -23.81 -46.89
C ASN A 401 -15.89 -24.13 -45.47
N LEU A 402 -15.59 -23.09 -44.67
CA LEU A 402 -15.26 -23.21 -43.27
C LEU A 402 -16.23 -22.36 -42.45
N SER A 403 -16.80 -22.91 -41.38
CA SER A 403 -17.42 -22.13 -40.31
C SER A 403 -16.58 -22.24 -39.03
N VAL A 404 -16.54 -21.18 -38.25
CA VAL A 404 -15.74 -21.10 -37.03
C VAL A 404 -16.65 -20.77 -35.85
N ALA A 405 -16.60 -21.59 -34.82
CA ALA A 405 -17.24 -21.29 -33.54
C ALA A 405 -16.27 -20.48 -32.65
N LEU A 406 -16.66 -19.26 -32.32
CA LEU A 406 -15.86 -18.33 -31.53
C LEU A 406 -16.52 -18.12 -30.17
N LYS A 407 -15.75 -18.35 -29.09
CA LYS A 407 -16.16 -18.04 -27.73
C LYS A 407 -15.66 -16.64 -27.38
N ASN A 408 -16.60 -15.72 -27.22
CA ASN A 408 -16.28 -14.39 -26.73
C ASN A 408 -16.27 -14.38 -25.19
N PRO A 409 -15.11 -14.26 -24.52
CA PRO A 409 -15.03 -14.23 -23.06
C PRO A 409 -15.35 -12.86 -22.47
N PHE A 410 -15.52 -11.84 -23.30
CA PHE A 410 -15.72 -10.46 -22.89
C PHE A 410 -17.20 -10.10 -22.72
N THR A 411 -17.47 -9.03 -21.98
CA THR A 411 -18.85 -8.52 -21.85
C THR A 411 -19.31 -7.79 -23.12
N ALA A 412 -18.38 -7.13 -23.81
CA ALA A 412 -18.68 -6.47 -25.08
C ALA A 412 -18.86 -7.50 -26.21
N ASP A 413 -19.74 -7.19 -27.17
CA ASP A 413 -19.82 -7.91 -28.43
C ASP A 413 -18.58 -7.62 -29.28
N LEU A 414 -18.07 -8.63 -30.00
CA LEU A 414 -16.98 -8.51 -30.95
C LEU A 414 -17.53 -8.58 -32.38
N HIS A 415 -17.29 -7.55 -33.13
CA HIS A 415 -17.67 -7.51 -34.55
C HIS A 415 -16.43 -7.74 -35.42
N LEU A 416 -16.32 -8.94 -35.98
CA LEU A 416 -15.23 -9.31 -36.89
C LEU A 416 -15.63 -8.93 -38.30
N THR A 417 -14.80 -8.11 -38.95
CA THR A 417 -15.04 -7.59 -40.29
C THR A 417 -14.17 -8.28 -41.37
N HIS A 418 -13.09 -8.93 -40.92
CA HIS A 418 -12.18 -9.65 -41.80
C HIS A 418 -11.55 -10.80 -41.03
N LEU A 419 -11.33 -11.94 -41.68
CA LEU A 419 -10.63 -13.08 -41.13
C LEU A 419 -9.47 -13.45 -42.05
N GLN A 420 -8.26 -13.34 -41.55
CA GLN A 420 -7.05 -13.81 -42.19
C GLN A 420 -6.37 -14.82 -41.26
N ALA A 421 -6.22 -16.06 -41.73
CA ALA A 421 -5.66 -17.11 -40.91
C ALA A 421 -5.10 -18.27 -41.73
N ASN A 422 -4.14 -18.99 -41.14
CA ASN A 422 -3.68 -20.28 -41.65
C ASN A 422 -4.40 -21.39 -40.89
N ALA A 423 -5.05 -22.28 -41.63
CA ALA A 423 -5.74 -23.44 -41.06
C ALA A 423 -4.77 -24.62 -40.97
N THR A 424 -4.66 -25.20 -39.77
CA THR A 424 -3.90 -26.42 -39.54
C THR A 424 -4.77 -27.45 -38.82
N SER A 425 -4.59 -28.72 -39.16
CA SER A 425 -5.24 -29.83 -38.44
C SER A 425 -4.21 -30.95 -38.23
N HIS A 426 -4.08 -31.44 -36.99
CA HIS A 426 -3.10 -32.46 -36.61
C HIS A 426 -1.65 -32.09 -36.99
N GLY A 427 -1.32 -30.79 -36.96
CA GLY A 427 -0.02 -30.26 -37.33
C GLY A 427 0.24 -30.28 -38.86
N ILE A 428 -0.78 -30.55 -39.66
CA ILE A 428 -0.73 -30.51 -41.13
C ILE A 428 -1.37 -29.22 -41.60
N TYR A 429 -0.69 -28.47 -42.45
CA TYR A 429 -1.21 -27.27 -43.07
C TYR A 429 -2.35 -27.59 -44.04
N VAL A 430 -3.55 -27.08 -43.73
CA VAL A 430 -4.78 -27.34 -44.48
C VAL A 430 -5.01 -26.28 -45.56
N GLY A 431 -4.68 -25.02 -45.28
CA GLY A 431 -4.89 -23.93 -46.22
C GLY A 431 -4.93 -22.57 -45.59
N THR A 432 -5.27 -21.55 -46.38
CA THR A 432 -5.39 -20.15 -45.94
C THR A 432 -6.82 -19.65 -46.02
N ILE A 433 -7.18 -18.80 -45.10
CA ILE A 433 -8.41 -18.02 -45.11
C ILE A 433 -8.00 -16.56 -45.28
N ASP A 434 -8.60 -15.86 -46.22
CA ASP A 434 -8.50 -14.42 -46.40
C ASP A 434 -9.85 -13.93 -46.93
N SER A 435 -10.76 -13.61 -46.02
CA SER A 435 -12.15 -13.35 -46.38
C SER A 435 -12.75 -12.21 -45.60
N PRO A 436 -13.44 -11.26 -46.23
CA PRO A 436 -14.29 -10.33 -45.52
C PRO A 436 -15.37 -11.09 -44.77
N LEU A 437 -15.65 -10.66 -43.56
CA LEU A 437 -16.58 -11.31 -42.65
C LEU A 437 -17.50 -10.24 -42.03
N ASN A 438 -18.74 -10.55 -41.80
CA ASN A 438 -19.66 -9.70 -41.03
C ASN A 438 -20.22 -10.52 -39.86
N PHE A 439 -19.35 -10.83 -38.93
CA PHE A 439 -19.65 -11.75 -37.84
C PHE A 439 -19.69 -11.05 -36.50
N LEU A 440 -20.84 -11.16 -35.83
CA LEU A 440 -21.06 -10.64 -34.47
C LEU A 440 -20.95 -11.78 -33.47
N ALA A 441 -19.83 -11.85 -32.74
CA ALA A 441 -19.66 -12.73 -31.59
C ALA A 441 -20.19 -12.06 -30.35
N LYS A 442 -21.33 -12.51 -29.84
CA LYS A 442 -22.01 -11.95 -28.67
C LYS A 442 -21.16 -12.12 -27.40
N GLY A 443 -21.25 -11.12 -26.54
CA GLY A 443 -20.52 -11.12 -25.25
C GLY A 443 -20.90 -12.30 -24.36
N LYS A 444 -19.90 -12.92 -23.74
CA LYS A 444 -20.02 -14.09 -22.84
C LYS A 444 -20.63 -15.35 -23.47
N ASP A 445 -20.70 -15.42 -24.81
CA ASP A 445 -21.38 -16.50 -25.53
C ASP A 445 -20.44 -17.16 -26.54
N VAL A 446 -20.88 -18.31 -27.06
CA VAL A 446 -20.26 -18.98 -28.21
C VAL A 446 -21.13 -18.69 -29.43
N SER A 447 -20.57 -18.06 -30.41
CA SER A 447 -21.25 -17.72 -31.67
C SER A 447 -20.59 -18.45 -32.85
N GLU A 448 -21.36 -18.91 -33.82
CA GLU A 448 -20.87 -19.58 -34.99
C GLU A 448 -20.88 -18.59 -36.17
N SER A 449 -19.77 -18.54 -36.93
CA SER A 449 -19.65 -17.67 -38.10
C SER A 449 -20.46 -18.18 -39.27
N GLU A 450 -20.75 -17.29 -40.20
CA GLU A 450 -21.14 -17.68 -41.58
C GLU A 450 -20.00 -18.49 -42.20
N GLN A 451 -20.32 -19.24 -43.27
CA GLN A 451 -19.34 -19.96 -44.04
C GLN A 451 -18.39 -18.99 -44.75
N VAL A 452 -17.09 -19.18 -44.59
CA VAL A 452 -16.01 -18.42 -45.24
C VAL A 452 -15.22 -19.33 -46.17
N ALA A 453 -14.68 -18.77 -47.24
CA ALA A 453 -13.84 -19.49 -48.17
C ALA A 453 -12.48 -19.83 -47.54
N LEU A 454 -12.14 -21.12 -47.50
CA LEU A 454 -10.82 -21.62 -47.19
C LEU A 454 -10.13 -22.07 -48.48
N HIS A 455 -9.02 -21.47 -48.82
CA HIS A 455 -8.16 -21.94 -49.92
C HIS A 455 -7.31 -23.11 -49.45
N MET A 456 -7.67 -24.31 -49.87
CA MET A 456 -7.04 -25.53 -49.41
C MET A 456 -5.66 -25.75 -50.01
N ASN A 457 -4.74 -26.23 -49.21
CA ASN A 457 -3.49 -26.79 -49.68
C ASN A 457 -3.75 -28.17 -50.32
N LEU A 458 -3.75 -28.22 -51.65
CA LEU A 458 -4.01 -29.43 -52.41
C LEU A 458 -2.74 -30.30 -52.61
N TYR A 459 -1.68 -30.10 -51.84
CA TYR A 459 -0.49 -30.94 -51.94
C TYR A 459 -0.81 -32.38 -51.47
N PRO A 460 -0.69 -33.40 -52.35
CA PRO A 460 -1.22 -34.74 -52.07
C PRO A 460 -0.73 -35.36 -50.75
N PRO A 461 0.56 -35.28 -50.38
CA PRO A 461 1.02 -35.83 -49.11
C PRO A 461 0.31 -35.24 -47.86
N ASP A 462 -0.01 -33.95 -47.88
CA ASP A 462 -0.70 -33.27 -46.79
C ASP A 462 -2.17 -33.68 -46.71
N ILE A 463 -2.84 -33.77 -47.88
CA ILE A 463 -4.22 -34.26 -47.99
C ILE A 463 -4.32 -35.70 -47.46
N PHE A 464 -3.43 -36.58 -47.89
CA PHE A 464 -3.42 -37.96 -47.41
C PHE A 464 -3.11 -38.05 -45.92
N GLY A 465 -2.18 -37.24 -45.43
CA GLY A 465 -1.88 -37.12 -44.00
C GLY A 465 -3.09 -36.69 -43.20
N LEU A 466 -3.81 -35.67 -43.65
CA LEU A 466 -5.03 -35.15 -43.01
C LEU A 466 -6.15 -36.21 -43.01
N VAL A 467 -6.47 -36.82 -44.16
CA VAL A 467 -7.50 -37.86 -44.26
C VAL A 467 -7.18 -39.05 -43.34
N ARG A 468 -5.93 -39.46 -43.30
CA ARG A 468 -5.48 -40.53 -42.42
C ARG A 468 -5.68 -40.17 -40.95
N SER A 469 -5.31 -38.95 -40.53
CA SER A 469 -5.46 -38.50 -39.14
C SER A 469 -6.94 -38.43 -38.74
N LEU A 470 -7.78 -37.88 -39.58
CA LEU A 470 -9.23 -37.79 -39.34
C LEU A 470 -9.90 -39.17 -39.27
N ALA A 471 -9.46 -40.11 -40.12
CA ALA A 471 -10.00 -41.47 -40.09
C ALA A 471 -9.55 -42.24 -38.84
N ILE A 472 -8.33 -42.01 -38.33
CA ILE A 472 -7.86 -42.59 -37.08
C ILE A 472 -8.69 -42.05 -35.90
N ASP A 473 -8.99 -40.76 -35.91
CA ASP A 473 -9.86 -40.17 -34.89
C ASP A 473 -11.30 -40.71 -34.93
N ALA A 474 -11.77 -41.07 -36.11
CA ALA A 474 -13.04 -41.77 -36.33
C ALA A 474 -13.03 -43.25 -35.92
N GLY A 475 -11.88 -43.76 -35.47
CA GLY A 475 -11.73 -45.13 -34.99
C GLY A 475 -11.36 -46.16 -36.08
N GLU A 476 -10.97 -45.72 -37.28
CA GLU A 476 -10.52 -46.58 -38.36
C GLU A 476 -9.10 -47.13 -38.15
N SER A 477 -8.83 -48.36 -38.52
CA SER A 477 -7.51 -48.93 -38.36
C SER A 477 -6.53 -48.43 -39.44
N THR A 478 -5.30 -48.11 -39.04
CA THR A 478 -4.23 -47.64 -39.93
C THR A 478 -3.96 -48.56 -41.09
N LYS A 479 -4.13 -49.89 -40.93
CA LYS A 479 -3.92 -50.90 -42.00
C LYS A 479 -4.99 -50.81 -43.11
N GLN A 480 -6.25 -50.53 -42.78
CA GLN A 480 -7.30 -50.33 -43.76
C GLN A 480 -7.10 -49.06 -44.57
N LEU A 481 -6.68 -48.00 -43.91
CA LEU A 481 -6.40 -46.71 -44.58
C LEU A 481 -5.22 -46.78 -45.54
N ASP A 482 -4.12 -47.43 -45.17
CA ASP A 482 -2.96 -47.61 -46.02
C ASP A 482 -3.32 -48.46 -47.29
N GLY A 483 -4.29 -49.37 -47.15
CA GLY A 483 -4.83 -50.18 -48.27
C GLY A 483 -5.70 -49.34 -49.22
N ILE A 484 -6.55 -48.48 -48.72
CA ILE A 484 -7.43 -47.62 -49.52
C ILE A 484 -6.61 -46.55 -50.28
N LEU A 485 -5.62 -45.95 -49.63
CA LEU A 485 -4.79 -44.88 -50.19
C LEU A 485 -3.78 -45.39 -51.26
N SER A 486 -3.47 -46.69 -51.28
CA SER A 486 -2.58 -47.28 -52.30
C SER A 486 -3.24 -47.58 -53.65
N VAL A 487 -4.58 -47.49 -53.77
CA VAL A 487 -5.33 -47.84 -55.00
C VAL A 487 -5.18 -46.76 -56.11
N GLY A 488 -4.74 -45.55 -55.76
CA GLY A 488 -4.53 -44.43 -56.71
C GLY A 488 -3.10 -44.35 -57.30
N GLY A 489 -2.22 -45.31 -57.12
CA GLY A 489 -0.84 -45.30 -57.57
C GLY A 489 0.14 -44.51 -56.73
N TYR A 490 -0.31 -44.01 -55.58
CA TYR A 490 0.53 -43.38 -54.58
C TYR A 490 0.81 -44.36 -53.44
N THR A 491 2.08 -44.72 -53.29
CA THR A 491 2.51 -45.53 -52.13
C THR A 491 2.93 -44.56 -51.04
N PRO A 492 2.18 -44.48 -49.90
CA PRO A 492 2.62 -43.65 -48.79
C PRO A 492 3.98 -44.16 -48.33
N THR A 493 4.99 -43.35 -48.38
CA THR A 493 6.24 -43.65 -47.66
C THR A 493 5.85 -43.93 -46.23
N LYS A 494 6.20 -45.10 -45.70
CA LYS A 494 5.98 -45.48 -44.30
C LYS A 494 6.30 -44.28 -43.44
N GLY A 495 5.27 -43.75 -42.78
CA GLY A 495 5.42 -42.59 -41.93
C GLY A 495 6.55 -42.82 -40.96
N THR A 496 7.54 -42.00 -41.08
CA THR A 496 8.49 -41.77 -40.01
C THR A 496 7.65 -41.34 -38.82
N ASP A 497 7.89 -42.03 -37.70
CA ASP A 497 7.27 -41.71 -36.42
C ASP A 497 7.18 -40.21 -36.19
N ALA A 498 6.12 -39.78 -35.52
CA ALA A 498 5.78 -38.37 -35.23
C ALA A 498 6.91 -37.55 -34.56
N ASN A 499 8.12 -38.10 -34.43
CA ASN A 499 9.32 -37.50 -33.85
C ASN A 499 10.51 -37.33 -34.83
N SER A 500 10.33 -37.51 -36.12
CA SER A 500 11.41 -37.18 -37.07
C SER A 500 11.40 -35.71 -37.39
N PRO A 501 12.55 -34.99 -37.26
CA PRO A 501 12.61 -33.58 -37.60
C PRO A 501 12.30 -33.42 -39.11
N LYS A 502 11.29 -32.64 -39.42
CA LYS A 502 10.94 -32.27 -40.79
C LYS A 502 12.18 -31.75 -41.50
N SER A 503 12.50 -32.30 -42.66
CA SER A 503 13.52 -31.77 -43.56
C SER A 503 13.18 -30.29 -43.85
N LYS A 504 14.10 -29.40 -43.47
CA LYS A 504 14.10 -27.97 -43.80
C LYS A 504 14.36 -27.79 -45.33
N ARG A 505 13.41 -28.15 -46.15
CA ARG A 505 13.44 -27.77 -47.58
C ARG A 505 12.05 -27.31 -47.95
N ASP A 506 11.96 -26.08 -48.36
CA ASP A 506 10.81 -25.42 -49.00
C ASP A 506 9.69 -24.90 -48.08
N MET A 507 10.06 -24.39 -46.91
CA MET A 507 9.26 -23.32 -46.32
C MET A 507 9.97 -22.00 -46.64
N PRO A 508 9.28 -20.95 -47.09
CA PRO A 508 9.84 -19.61 -47.06
C PRO A 508 10.29 -19.33 -45.64
N GLU A 509 11.49 -18.77 -45.46
CA GLU A 509 11.96 -18.19 -44.22
C GLU A 509 11.09 -16.96 -43.91
N GLU A 510 9.90 -17.18 -43.40
CA GLU A 510 9.11 -16.16 -42.75
C GLU A 510 8.98 -16.54 -41.29
N SER A 511 9.47 -15.61 -40.51
CA SER A 511 9.52 -15.54 -39.06
C SER A 511 8.40 -16.26 -38.32
N GLU A 512 8.72 -16.84 -37.17
CA GLU A 512 7.79 -17.37 -36.14
C GLU A 512 6.82 -16.31 -35.58
N GLU A 513 6.36 -15.34 -36.39
CA GLU A 513 5.50 -14.23 -35.97
C GLU A 513 4.09 -14.25 -36.57
N ASP A 514 3.69 -15.28 -37.29
CA ASP A 514 2.32 -15.33 -37.83
C ASP A 514 1.33 -15.96 -36.85
N LEU A 515 1.06 -15.24 -35.79
CA LEU A 515 -0.16 -15.38 -35.01
C LEU A 515 -1.24 -14.51 -35.64
N SER A 516 -2.27 -15.18 -36.16
CA SER A 516 -3.52 -14.67 -36.72
C SER A 516 -3.84 -13.20 -36.39
N LEU A 517 -3.71 -12.30 -37.36
CA LEU A 517 -4.24 -10.95 -37.28
C LEU A 517 -5.77 -11.01 -37.35
N ILE A 518 -6.42 -10.89 -36.24
CA ILE A 518 -7.87 -10.63 -36.19
C ILE A 518 -8.04 -9.11 -36.18
N HIS A 519 -8.53 -8.53 -37.27
CA HIS A 519 -8.96 -7.14 -37.28
C HIS A 519 -10.33 -7.02 -36.61
N ILE A 520 -10.36 -6.38 -35.44
CA ILE A 520 -11.58 -6.08 -34.64
C ILE A 520 -12.12 -4.71 -35.01
#